data_abc92e37d07a1adbde26f3f60a5ec211
#
_entry.id   abc92e37d07a1adbde26f3f60a5ec211
#
_cell.length_a   1.000
_cell.length_b   1.000
_cell.length_c   1.000
_cell.angle_alpha   90.00
_cell.angle_beta   90.00
_cell.angle_gamma   90.00
#
_symmetry.space_group_name_H-M   'P 1'
#
loop_
_entity.id
_entity.type
_entity.pdbx_description
1 polymer ?
#
loop_
_entity_poly.entity_id
_entity_poly.type
_entity_poly.pdbx_seq_one_letter_code
_entity_poly.pdbx_strand_id
1 'polypeptide(L)'
;KHSTRYTFFSYLGWILVVMMIEGVSPVLIVYDKKELRERIASSAYKYSNMTKEILLGTIVTGFLGCAVFAVGGCFVFRKEMFTAAGLGNLLNMVCYMFVAMALAFLASKIVRNEEGFSMIGNIVSLGMAFLSGIFVPMEFLGAGVIKLAHFLPAYWYVKAVDLLDYEAKIPSEAFIYMGIEVLFAAA
;
A
#
# COMPACT_ATOMS: atom_id res chain seq x y z
N LYS A 1 -17.21 4.79 18.35
CA LYS A 1 -15.88 4.45 18.88
C LYS A 1 -15.37 3.28 18.06
N HIS A 2 -14.37 3.49 17.23
CA HIS A 2 -13.79 2.43 16.38
C HIS A 2 -13.17 1.32 17.23
N SER A 3 -13.18 0.10 16.69
CA SER A 3 -12.57 -1.05 17.36
C SER A 3 -11.05 -0.99 17.30
N THR A 4 -10.37 -1.79 18.14
CA THR A 4 -8.91 -1.98 18.06
C THR A 4 -8.50 -2.57 16.71
N ARG A 5 -9.37 -3.37 16.09
CA ARG A 5 -9.18 -3.96 14.77
C ARG A 5 -9.16 -2.88 13.68
N TYR A 6 -10.10 -1.93 13.71
CA TYR A 6 -10.10 -0.78 12.80
C TYR A 6 -8.78 -0.02 12.86
N THR A 7 -8.34 0.32 14.07
CA THR A 7 -7.08 1.05 14.28
C THR A 7 -5.90 0.26 13.71
N PHE A 8 -5.81 -1.03 14.00
CA PHE A 8 -4.73 -1.90 13.52
C PHE A 8 -4.67 -1.91 11.99
N PHE A 9 -5.77 -2.21 11.30
CA PHE A 9 -5.78 -2.27 9.84
C PHE A 9 -5.59 -0.90 9.20
N SER A 10 -6.13 0.18 9.77
CA SER A 10 -5.91 1.53 9.24
C SER A 10 -4.44 1.92 9.27
N TYR A 11 -3.74 1.67 10.38
CA TYR A 11 -2.29 1.93 10.47
C TYR A 11 -1.46 1.04 9.55
N LEU A 12 -1.91 -0.19 9.27
CA LEU A 12 -1.25 -1.06 8.31
C LEU A 12 -1.20 -0.45 6.91
N GLY A 13 -2.23 0.27 6.48
CA GLY A 13 -2.21 0.98 5.21
C GLY A 13 -1.04 1.96 5.10
N TRP A 14 -0.80 2.75 6.14
CA TRP A 14 0.37 3.64 6.19
C TRP A 14 1.69 2.86 6.16
N ILE A 15 1.82 1.83 7.00
CA ILE A 15 3.05 1.02 7.10
C ILE A 15 3.34 0.32 5.77
N LEU A 16 2.34 -0.18 5.06
CA LEU A 16 2.52 -0.81 3.74
C LEU A 16 3.11 0.15 2.72
N VAL A 17 2.64 1.41 2.67
CA VAL A 17 3.20 2.41 1.76
C VAL A 17 4.66 2.69 2.10
N VAL A 18 4.98 2.92 3.39
CA VAL A 18 6.36 3.13 3.84
C VAL A 18 7.23 1.93 3.48
N MET A 19 6.79 0.71 3.83
CA MET A 19 7.54 -0.51 3.59
C MET A 19 7.82 -0.73 2.09
N MET A 20 6.84 -0.47 1.23
CA MET A 20 7.02 -0.66 -0.21
C MET A 20 7.93 0.40 -0.82
N ILE A 21 7.78 1.67 -0.44
CA ILE A 21 8.65 2.73 -0.96
C ILE A 21 10.08 2.53 -0.45
N GLU A 22 10.29 2.37 0.84
CA GLU A 22 11.62 2.24 1.45
C GLU A 22 12.30 0.91 1.14
N GLY A 23 11.54 -0.19 1.12
CA GLY A 23 12.08 -1.54 0.90
C GLY A 23 12.42 -1.84 -0.56
N VAL A 24 11.68 -1.26 -1.50
CA VAL A 24 11.89 -1.51 -2.94
C VAL A 24 12.81 -0.45 -3.58
N SER A 25 12.86 0.74 -3.03
CA SER A 25 13.62 1.86 -3.61
C SER A 25 15.11 1.59 -3.84
N PRO A 26 15.88 0.96 -2.95
CA PRO A 26 17.29 0.68 -3.19
C PRO A 26 17.51 -0.19 -4.44
N VAL A 27 16.62 -1.16 -4.65
CA VAL A 27 16.65 -2.03 -5.82
C VAL A 27 16.37 -1.23 -7.09
N LEU A 28 15.31 -0.41 -7.09
CA LEU A 28 14.93 0.40 -8.24
C LEU A 28 16.01 1.41 -8.63
N ILE A 29 16.68 2.04 -7.65
CA ILE A 29 17.79 2.97 -7.90
C ILE A 29 18.94 2.27 -8.59
N VAL A 30 19.33 1.09 -8.13
CA VAL A 30 20.47 0.35 -8.69
C VAL A 30 20.19 -0.03 -10.15
N TYR A 31 18.97 -0.50 -10.42
CA TYR A 31 18.56 -0.91 -11.77
C TYR A 31 18.36 0.25 -12.75
N ASP A 32 18.15 1.47 -12.28
CA ASP A 32 18.04 2.67 -13.13
C ASP A 32 19.41 3.31 -13.47
N LYS A 33 20.51 2.82 -12.88
CA LYS A 33 21.85 3.30 -13.18
C LYS A 33 22.22 3.01 -14.64
N LYS A 34 22.68 4.06 -15.35
CA LYS A 34 23.05 3.98 -16.77
C LYS A 34 24.09 2.89 -17.04
N GLU A 35 25.09 2.77 -16.18
CA GLU A 35 26.17 1.77 -16.28
C GLU A 35 25.65 0.33 -16.27
N LEU A 36 24.66 0.04 -15.41
CA LEU A 36 24.06 -1.29 -15.36
C LEU A 36 23.20 -1.55 -16.59
N ARG A 37 22.45 -0.57 -17.06
CA ARG A 37 21.63 -0.67 -18.27
C ARG A 37 22.49 -0.91 -19.51
N GLU A 38 23.63 -0.24 -19.65
CA GLU A 38 24.58 -0.44 -20.75
C GLU A 38 25.22 -1.83 -20.70
N ARG A 39 25.60 -2.32 -19.51
CA ARG A 39 26.10 -3.69 -19.34
C ARG A 39 25.06 -4.74 -19.72
N ILE A 40 23.81 -4.56 -19.34
CA ILE A 40 22.72 -5.45 -19.69
C ILE A 40 22.47 -5.39 -21.20
N ALA A 41 22.48 -4.21 -21.82
CA ALA A 41 22.29 -4.06 -23.25
C ALA A 41 23.39 -4.71 -24.09
N SER A 42 24.62 -4.81 -23.56
CA SER A 42 25.73 -5.51 -24.20
C SER A 42 25.79 -7.03 -23.91
N SER A 43 24.92 -7.52 -23.05
CA SER A 43 24.79 -8.93 -22.70
C SER A 43 23.69 -9.63 -23.52
N ALA A 44 23.70 -10.96 -23.53
CA ALA A 44 22.61 -11.74 -24.12
C ALA A 44 21.30 -11.70 -23.32
N TYR A 45 21.30 -11.02 -22.15
CA TYR A 45 20.14 -10.90 -21.27
C TYR A 45 19.19 -9.79 -21.73
N LYS A 46 17.93 -10.16 -21.93
CA LYS A 46 16.91 -9.21 -22.41
C LYS A 46 16.45 -8.27 -21.29
N TYR A 47 16.42 -6.98 -21.54
CA TYR A 47 15.90 -5.94 -20.62
C TYR A 47 14.47 -6.24 -20.11
N SER A 48 13.63 -6.81 -20.97
CA SER A 48 12.28 -7.25 -20.60
C SER A 48 12.27 -8.30 -19.47
N ASN A 49 13.27 -9.18 -19.41
CA ASN A 49 13.36 -10.17 -18.33
C ASN A 49 13.73 -9.52 -17.00
N MET A 50 14.64 -8.56 -17.02
CA MET A 50 15.00 -7.77 -15.85
C MET A 50 13.79 -7.05 -15.24
N THR A 51 12.98 -6.39 -16.08
CA THR A 51 11.76 -5.71 -15.60
C THR A 51 10.79 -6.67 -14.95
N LYS A 52 10.62 -7.87 -15.53
CA LYS A 52 9.74 -8.91 -14.95
C LYS A 52 10.28 -9.42 -13.62
N GLU A 53 11.59 -9.59 -13.49
CA GLU A 53 12.22 -10.05 -12.24
C GLU A 53 12.08 -9.01 -11.13
N ILE A 54 12.26 -7.73 -11.45
CA ILE A 54 12.04 -6.63 -10.49
C ILE A 54 10.58 -6.61 -10.05
N LEU A 55 9.64 -6.70 -10.99
CA LEU A 55 8.22 -6.71 -10.70
C LEU A 55 7.85 -7.91 -9.82
N LEU A 56 8.35 -9.10 -10.17
CA LEU A 56 8.12 -10.31 -9.39
C LEU A 56 8.71 -10.20 -7.98
N GLY A 57 9.94 -9.71 -7.86
CA GLY A 57 10.58 -9.47 -6.56
C GLY A 57 9.79 -8.49 -5.69
N THR A 58 9.28 -7.41 -6.29
CA THR A 58 8.44 -6.42 -5.60
C THR A 58 7.12 -7.04 -5.12
N ILE A 59 6.47 -7.85 -5.96
CA ILE A 59 5.24 -8.58 -5.59
C ILE A 59 5.52 -9.54 -4.43
N VAL A 60 6.60 -10.33 -4.50
CA VAL A 60 6.98 -11.26 -3.43
C VAL A 60 7.25 -10.50 -2.12
N THR A 61 7.96 -9.38 -2.17
CA THR A 61 8.22 -8.53 -1.00
C THR A 61 6.91 -8.01 -0.40
N GLY A 62 5.98 -7.56 -1.23
CA GLY A 62 4.66 -7.12 -0.79
C GLY A 62 3.85 -8.23 -0.11
N PHE A 63 3.81 -9.42 -0.70
CA PHE A 63 3.13 -10.57 -0.09
C PHE A 63 3.79 -11.04 1.21
N LEU A 64 5.12 -11.02 1.29
CA LEU A 64 5.82 -11.32 2.54
C LEU A 64 5.46 -10.32 3.65
N GLY A 65 5.41 -9.03 3.32
CA GLY A 65 4.95 -8.00 4.25
C GLY A 65 3.52 -8.24 4.71
N CYS A 66 2.58 -8.49 3.78
CA CYS A 66 1.20 -8.83 4.11
C CYS A 66 1.11 -10.08 4.98
N ALA A 67 1.91 -11.12 4.71
CA ALA A 67 1.95 -12.34 5.51
C ALA A 67 2.42 -12.07 6.95
N VAL A 68 3.46 -11.27 7.14
CA VAL A 68 3.95 -10.86 8.47
C VAL A 68 2.84 -10.15 9.26
N PHE A 69 2.15 -9.20 8.62
CA PHE A 69 1.04 -8.48 9.26
C PHE A 69 -0.17 -9.36 9.52
N ALA A 70 -0.50 -10.29 8.61
CA ALA A 70 -1.57 -11.27 8.83
C ALA A 70 -1.26 -12.16 10.03
N VAL A 71 -0.03 -12.65 10.15
CA VAL A 71 0.43 -13.44 11.30
C VAL A 71 0.35 -12.60 12.59
N GLY A 72 0.85 -11.37 12.57
CA GLY A 72 0.74 -10.43 13.70
C GLY A 72 -0.72 -10.21 14.11
N GLY A 73 -1.62 -9.99 13.15
CA GLY A 73 -3.06 -9.87 13.39
C GLY A 73 -3.66 -11.14 14.00
N CYS A 74 -3.24 -12.33 13.57
CA CYS A 74 -3.68 -13.60 14.16
C CYS A 74 -3.27 -13.72 15.63
N PHE A 75 -2.08 -13.25 16.01
CA PHE A 75 -1.66 -13.24 17.41
C PHE A 75 -2.47 -12.28 18.28
N VAL A 76 -2.80 -11.10 17.74
CA VAL A 76 -3.53 -10.04 18.46
C VAL A 76 -5.02 -10.37 18.54
N PHE A 77 -5.67 -10.70 17.41
CA PHE A 77 -7.13 -10.82 17.30
C PHE A 77 -7.63 -12.28 17.34
N ARG A 78 -6.74 -13.26 17.27
CA ARG A 78 -7.05 -14.68 17.38
C ARG A 78 -8.25 -15.07 16.49
N LYS A 79 -9.38 -15.48 17.11
CA LYS A 79 -10.58 -15.94 16.40
C LYS A 79 -11.24 -14.86 15.54
N GLU A 80 -11.15 -13.60 15.92
CA GLU A 80 -11.75 -12.49 15.16
C GLU A 80 -11.11 -12.30 13.79
N MET A 81 -9.85 -12.70 13.62
CA MET A 81 -9.17 -12.65 12.33
C MET A 81 -9.78 -13.59 11.28
N PHE A 82 -10.40 -14.68 11.71
CA PHE A 82 -11.05 -15.67 10.85
C PHE A 82 -12.56 -15.40 10.62
N THR A 83 -13.06 -14.26 11.10
CA THR A 83 -14.41 -13.80 10.76
C THR A 83 -14.45 -13.25 9.34
N ALA A 84 -15.66 -13.10 8.78
CA ALA A 84 -15.84 -12.47 7.47
C ALA A 84 -15.18 -11.08 7.41
N ALA A 85 -15.32 -10.30 8.47
CA ALA A 85 -14.71 -8.98 8.60
C ALA A 85 -13.17 -9.05 8.65
N GLY A 86 -12.57 -10.00 9.38
CA GLY A 86 -11.13 -10.21 9.43
C GLY A 86 -10.56 -10.61 8.07
N LEU A 87 -11.19 -11.58 7.41
CA LEU A 87 -10.80 -12.00 6.06
C LEU A 87 -11.00 -10.89 5.02
N GLY A 88 -12.07 -10.09 5.14
CA GLY A 88 -12.30 -8.92 4.32
C GLY A 88 -11.17 -7.89 4.46
N ASN A 89 -10.73 -7.61 5.68
CA ASN A 89 -9.59 -6.70 5.93
C ASN A 89 -8.27 -7.25 5.36
N LEU A 90 -8.03 -8.57 5.42
CA LEU A 90 -6.86 -9.18 4.79
C LEU A 90 -6.89 -9.02 3.26
N LEU A 91 -8.06 -9.22 2.65
CA LEU A 91 -8.23 -9.01 1.22
C LEU A 91 -8.00 -7.55 0.84
N ASN A 92 -8.58 -6.61 1.60
CA ASN A 92 -8.37 -5.18 1.43
C ASN A 92 -6.89 -4.80 1.52
N MET A 93 -6.17 -5.34 2.51
CA MET A 93 -4.73 -5.14 2.68
C MET A 93 -3.94 -5.62 1.45
N VAL A 94 -4.32 -6.76 0.85
CA VAL A 94 -3.67 -7.26 -0.37
C VAL A 94 -3.97 -6.36 -1.58
N CYS A 95 -5.19 -5.87 -1.74
CA CYS A 95 -5.53 -4.91 -2.79
C CYS A 95 -4.71 -3.62 -2.64
N TYR A 96 -4.61 -3.11 -1.43
CA TYR A 96 -3.86 -1.90 -1.13
C TYR A 96 -2.34 -2.07 -1.27
N MET A 97 -1.81 -3.28 -1.09
CA MET A 97 -0.41 -3.61 -1.36
C MET A 97 -0.03 -3.28 -2.82
N PHE A 98 -0.92 -3.56 -3.78
CA PHE A 98 -0.66 -3.20 -5.19
C PHE A 98 -0.62 -1.68 -5.39
N VAL A 99 -1.44 -0.92 -4.67
CA VAL A 99 -1.36 0.55 -4.66
C VAL A 99 0.00 1.01 -4.12
N ALA A 100 0.43 0.48 -2.97
CA ALA A 100 1.70 0.81 -2.37
C ALA A 100 2.88 0.47 -3.31
N MET A 101 2.79 -0.63 -4.03
CA MET A 101 3.75 -1.02 -5.07
C MET A 101 3.78 -0.01 -6.22
N ALA A 102 2.63 0.40 -6.74
CA ALA A 102 2.54 1.42 -7.79
C ALA A 102 3.15 2.75 -7.35
N LEU A 103 2.89 3.17 -6.11
CA LEU A 103 3.50 4.38 -5.52
C LEU A 103 5.03 4.26 -5.41
N ALA A 104 5.56 3.09 -5.05
CA ALA A 104 7.00 2.86 -5.02
C ALA A 104 7.63 2.97 -6.41
N PHE A 105 7.00 2.41 -7.45
CA PHE A 105 7.44 2.57 -8.83
C PHE A 105 7.33 4.02 -9.30
N LEU A 106 6.27 4.74 -8.96
CA LEU A 106 6.14 6.16 -9.28
C LEU A 106 7.23 6.99 -8.62
N ALA A 107 7.49 6.77 -7.33
CA ALA A 107 8.57 7.42 -6.60
C ALA A 107 9.94 7.18 -7.27
N SER A 108 10.19 5.97 -7.81
CA SER A 108 11.42 5.63 -8.51
C SER A 108 11.64 6.41 -9.81
N LYS A 109 10.59 6.96 -10.40
CA LYS A 109 10.70 7.81 -11.60
C LYS A 109 11.00 9.27 -11.27
N ILE A 110 10.68 9.69 -10.05
CA ILE A 110 10.86 11.07 -9.60
C ILE A 110 12.25 11.26 -8.96
N VAL A 111 12.70 10.27 -8.19
CA VAL A 111 13.90 10.34 -7.36
C VAL A 111 14.94 9.32 -7.82
N ARG A 112 16.22 9.72 -7.71
CA ARG A 112 17.35 8.91 -8.17
C ARG A 112 18.37 8.59 -7.07
N ASN A 113 18.14 9.04 -5.84
CA ASN A 113 19.02 8.82 -4.70
C ASN A 113 18.23 8.32 -3.49
N GLU A 114 18.89 7.60 -2.59
CA GLU A 114 18.28 6.98 -1.42
C GLU A 114 17.66 8.01 -0.47
N GLU A 115 18.34 9.14 -0.23
CA GLU A 115 17.82 10.21 0.64
C GLU A 115 16.53 10.81 0.10
N GLY A 116 16.45 11.04 -1.20
CA GLY A 116 15.25 11.54 -1.85
C GLY A 116 14.08 10.54 -1.79
N PHE A 117 14.35 9.23 -1.85
CA PHE A 117 13.31 8.21 -1.68
C PHE A 117 12.73 8.23 -0.27
N SER A 118 13.58 8.27 0.74
CA SER A 118 13.14 8.37 2.13
C SER A 118 12.31 9.64 2.36
N MET A 119 12.75 10.76 1.78
CA MET A 119 12.01 12.02 1.84
C MET A 119 10.63 11.92 1.16
N ILE A 120 10.56 11.43 -0.08
CA ILE A 120 9.29 11.24 -0.80
C ILE A 120 8.42 10.18 -0.10
N GLY A 121 9.00 9.08 0.35
CA GLY A 121 8.32 8.04 1.11
C GLY A 121 7.61 8.61 2.33
N ASN A 122 8.30 9.43 3.11
CA ASN A 122 7.73 10.10 4.27
C ASN A 122 6.64 11.12 3.88
N ILE A 123 6.88 11.97 2.88
CA ILE A 123 5.90 12.99 2.45
C ILE A 123 4.63 12.31 1.94
N VAL A 124 4.75 11.31 1.07
CA VAL A 124 3.60 10.62 0.47
C VAL A 124 2.86 9.81 1.53
N SER A 125 3.56 8.99 2.31
CA SER A 125 2.92 8.11 3.30
C SER A 125 2.25 8.89 4.43
N LEU A 126 2.92 9.89 5.00
CA LEU A 126 2.36 10.74 6.05
C LEU A 126 1.24 11.62 5.50
N GLY A 127 1.45 12.27 4.34
CA GLY A 127 0.43 13.08 3.69
C GLY A 127 -0.86 12.28 3.44
N MET A 128 -0.73 11.08 2.89
CA MET A 128 -1.87 10.18 2.69
C MET A 128 -2.50 9.76 4.01
N ALA A 129 -1.70 9.44 5.04
CA ALA A 129 -2.21 9.02 6.34
C ALA A 129 -3.01 10.11 7.06
N PHE A 130 -2.56 11.37 6.99
CA PHE A 130 -3.29 12.50 7.56
C PHE A 130 -4.58 12.81 6.80
N LEU A 131 -4.54 12.82 5.47
CA LEU A 131 -5.67 13.18 4.63
C LEU A 131 -6.74 12.07 4.54
N SER A 132 -6.36 10.81 4.75
CA SER A 132 -7.26 9.65 4.58
C SER A 132 -7.96 9.21 5.88
N GLY A 133 -7.69 9.87 7.00
CA GLY A 133 -8.36 9.51 8.25
C GLY A 133 -7.63 8.46 9.10
N ILE A 134 -6.38 8.09 8.75
CA ILE A 134 -5.58 7.13 9.54
C ILE A 134 -5.14 7.76 10.87
N PHE A 135 -4.54 8.96 10.82
CA PHE A 135 -4.05 9.65 12.02
C PHE A 135 -5.07 10.63 12.61
N VAL A 136 -5.84 11.27 11.74
CA VAL A 136 -6.87 12.21 12.14
C VAL A 136 -8.22 11.66 11.71
N PRO A 137 -9.14 11.33 12.63
CA PRO A 137 -10.47 10.86 12.27
C PRO A 137 -11.15 11.80 11.27
N MET A 138 -11.84 11.23 10.28
CA MET A 138 -12.46 12.00 9.19
C MET A 138 -13.46 13.05 9.68
N GLU A 139 -14.02 12.84 10.87
CA GLU A 139 -14.95 13.78 11.52
C GLU A 139 -14.31 15.14 11.83
N PHE A 140 -13.00 15.18 12.03
CA PHE A 140 -12.23 16.40 12.29
C PHE A 140 -11.67 17.04 11.03
N LEU A 141 -11.78 16.38 9.89
CA LEU A 141 -11.32 16.91 8.61
C LEU A 141 -12.38 17.83 8.01
N GLY A 142 -11.99 19.04 7.60
CA GLY A 142 -12.89 19.96 6.93
C GLY A 142 -13.37 19.41 5.57
N ALA A 143 -14.55 19.83 5.12
CA ALA A 143 -15.18 19.37 3.87
C ALA A 143 -14.28 19.51 2.63
N GLY A 144 -13.39 20.52 2.59
CA GLY A 144 -12.41 20.70 1.50
C GLY A 144 -11.35 19.60 1.49
N VAL A 145 -10.86 19.20 2.68
CA VAL A 145 -9.86 18.13 2.83
C VAL A 145 -10.46 16.79 2.44
N ILE A 146 -11.71 16.52 2.83
CA ILE A 146 -12.40 15.28 2.46
C ILE A 146 -12.54 15.17 0.93
N LYS A 147 -12.84 16.28 0.23
CA LYS A 147 -12.90 16.27 -1.24
C LYS A 147 -11.54 15.92 -1.88
N LEU A 148 -10.44 16.40 -1.33
CA LEU A 148 -9.10 16.03 -1.77
C LEU A 148 -8.77 14.58 -1.43
N ALA A 149 -9.21 14.09 -0.28
CA ALA A 149 -8.99 12.71 0.14
C ALA A 149 -9.57 11.69 -0.84
N HIS A 150 -10.68 11.97 -1.51
CA HIS A 150 -11.28 11.09 -2.51
C HIS A 150 -10.35 10.79 -3.71
N PHE A 151 -9.37 11.66 -3.98
CA PHE A 151 -8.35 11.43 -5.02
C PHE A 151 -7.17 10.59 -4.50
N LEU A 152 -7.17 10.22 -3.23
CA LEU A 152 -6.11 9.41 -2.62
C LEU A 152 -6.59 7.96 -2.43
N PRO A 153 -5.80 6.97 -2.85
CA PRO A 153 -6.17 5.58 -2.68
C PRO A 153 -6.31 5.16 -1.21
N ALA A 154 -5.53 5.77 -0.31
CA ALA A 154 -5.61 5.50 1.12
C ALA A 154 -6.98 5.84 1.74
N TYR A 155 -7.71 6.80 1.16
CA TYR A 155 -9.08 7.11 1.59
C TYR A 155 -10.02 5.92 1.39
N TRP A 156 -9.96 5.29 0.23
CA TRP A 156 -10.80 4.14 -0.12
C TRP A 156 -10.45 2.92 0.72
N TYR A 157 -9.15 2.71 0.98
CA TYR A 157 -8.67 1.68 1.90
C TYR A 157 -9.27 1.85 3.31
N VAL A 158 -9.17 3.04 3.89
CA VAL A 158 -9.70 3.31 5.23
C VAL A 158 -11.23 3.20 5.26
N LYS A 159 -11.91 3.62 4.20
CA LYS A 159 -13.37 3.43 4.06
C LYS A 159 -13.77 1.96 4.03
N ALA A 160 -13.01 1.12 3.34
CA ALA A 160 -13.26 -0.32 3.35
C ALA A 160 -13.03 -0.92 4.74
N VAL A 161 -11.96 -0.52 5.45
CA VAL A 161 -11.69 -0.93 6.83
C VAL A 161 -12.82 -0.52 7.77
N ASP A 162 -13.34 0.71 7.62
CA ASP A 162 -14.44 1.24 8.43
C ASP A 162 -15.72 0.42 8.23
N LEU A 163 -16.11 0.15 6.99
CA LEU A 163 -17.27 -0.70 6.70
C LEU A 163 -17.15 -2.11 7.30
N LEU A 164 -15.96 -2.70 7.19
CA LEU A 164 -15.67 -4.04 7.70
C LEU A 164 -15.62 -4.09 9.25
N ASP A 165 -15.51 -2.96 9.91
CA ASP A 165 -15.53 -2.91 11.38
C ASP A 165 -16.92 -3.04 11.98
N TYR A 166 -17.94 -2.53 11.28
CA TYR A 166 -19.32 -2.49 11.78
C TYR A 166 -20.18 -3.67 11.33
N GLU A 167 -19.80 -4.38 10.26
CA GLU A 167 -20.65 -5.41 9.68
C GLU A 167 -20.16 -6.83 9.95
N ALA A 168 -21.10 -7.74 10.25
CA ALA A 168 -20.82 -9.15 10.45
C ALA A 168 -20.52 -9.91 9.14
N LYS A 169 -20.90 -9.35 7.99
CA LYS A 169 -20.65 -9.88 6.64
C LYS A 169 -19.91 -8.83 5.84
N ILE A 170 -19.16 -9.28 4.82
CA ILE A 170 -18.48 -8.36 3.91
C ILE A 170 -19.55 -7.65 3.06
N PRO A 171 -19.75 -6.32 3.22
CA PRO A 171 -20.73 -5.59 2.41
C PRO A 171 -20.25 -5.46 0.97
N SER A 172 -21.19 -5.41 0.02
CA SER A 172 -20.86 -5.23 -1.40
C SER A 172 -20.09 -3.93 -1.69
N GLU A 173 -20.33 -2.91 -0.90
CA GLU A 173 -19.62 -1.61 -1.00
C GLU A 173 -18.12 -1.74 -0.72
N ALA A 174 -17.71 -2.65 0.17
CA ALA A 174 -16.29 -2.90 0.43
C ALA A 174 -15.56 -3.40 -0.83
N PHE A 175 -16.21 -4.25 -1.63
CA PHE A 175 -15.64 -4.70 -2.91
C PHE A 175 -15.52 -3.57 -3.93
N ILE A 176 -16.43 -2.59 -3.91
CA ILE A 176 -16.35 -1.40 -4.77
C ILE A 176 -15.11 -0.58 -4.37
N TYR A 177 -14.87 -0.37 -3.08
CA TYR A 177 -13.71 0.38 -2.60
C TYR A 177 -12.40 -0.33 -2.92
N MET A 178 -12.32 -1.65 -2.71
CA MET A 178 -11.17 -2.46 -3.15
C MET A 178 -10.97 -2.39 -4.67
N GLY A 179 -12.05 -2.37 -5.46
CA GLY A 179 -11.99 -2.19 -6.91
C GLY A 179 -11.40 -0.84 -7.30
N ILE A 180 -11.76 0.23 -6.60
CA ILE A 180 -11.19 1.57 -6.80
C ILE A 180 -9.69 1.57 -6.48
N GLU A 181 -9.26 0.90 -5.41
CA GLU A 181 -7.83 0.74 -5.08
C GLU A 181 -7.05 0.06 -6.21
N VAL A 182 -7.60 -1.03 -6.75
CA VAL A 182 -6.97 -1.73 -7.89
C VAL A 182 -6.89 -0.85 -9.13
N LEU A 183 -7.89 0.00 -9.38
CA LEU A 183 -7.83 0.98 -10.46
C LEU A 183 -6.72 2.01 -10.24
N PHE A 184 -6.53 2.49 -9.01
CA PHE A 184 -5.40 3.37 -8.68
C PHE A 184 -4.04 2.68 -8.87
N ALA A 185 -3.96 1.38 -8.60
CA ALA A 185 -2.73 0.62 -8.81
C ALA A 185 -2.42 0.40 -10.31
N ALA A 186 -3.43 0.42 -11.17
CA ALA A 186 -3.29 0.20 -12.62
C ALA A 186 -3.09 1.49 -13.42
N ALA A 187 -3.36 2.67 -12.82
CA ALA A 187 -3.24 3.99 -13.47
C ALA A 187 -1.81 4.53 -13.45
#